data_537a543180af209d151b14e90b2ef2af
#
_entry.id   537a543180af209d151b14e90b2ef2af
#
_cell.length_a   1.000
_cell.length_b   1.000
_cell.length_c   1.000
_cell.angle_alpha   90.00
_cell.angle_beta   90.00
_cell.angle_gamma   90.00
#
_symmetry.space_group_name_H-M   'P 1'
#
loop_
_entity.id
_entity.type
_entity.pdbx_description
1 polymer ?
#
loop_
_entity_poly.entity_id
_entity_poly.type
_entity_poly.pdbx_seq_one_letter_code
_entity_poly.pdbx_strand_id
1 'polypeptide(L)'
;LAGYRAYKESANVSIANYQVRLLLLSIIFTITAIILAKFFENLSWTRILWGLWGRNNGLLTITSLFIVALSFSLMNHARTFGSKFLHSLELASIIFCSYGLVQWLGSDPVNWSQSNQVFSFFGNTNFASAIFALSASCFLLLSVLEKSNLVLRLIRLTFFVISMGLIVATKSIQGLGAILIVGLLTLFIRLNIVSLVKKLIFLTCAGFLGIFVFLGTLGFGPLGNAIGQYTVQLRYQYWLTGIRIGETSPIWGVGVDSYGDHFRIYRSQALAERTSIDLVTNNAHNVFVQAFATLGILGLIAVLIPVLIGVFISFKTL
;
A
#
# COMPACT_ATOMS: atom_id res chain seq x y z
N LEU A 1 2.51 27.49 -6.41
CA LEU A 1 2.99 28.35 -7.51
C LEU A 1 3.76 27.55 -8.57
N ALA A 2 4.68 26.64 -8.18
CA ALA A 2 5.42 25.79 -9.14
C ALA A 2 4.49 24.83 -9.90
N GLY A 3 3.55 24.18 -9.21
CA GLY A 3 2.57 23.28 -9.83
C GLY A 3 1.62 23.98 -10.79
N TYR A 4 1.20 25.23 -10.50
CA TYR A 4 0.36 26.03 -11.39
C TYR A 4 1.10 26.45 -12.66
N ARG A 5 2.39 26.78 -12.56
CA ARG A 5 3.24 27.08 -13.74
C ARG A 5 3.43 25.85 -14.62
N ALA A 6 3.75 24.69 -14.01
CA ALA A 6 3.87 23.44 -14.73
C ALA A 6 2.58 23.02 -15.46
N TYR A 7 1.41 23.27 -14.84
CA TYR A 7 0.11 23.04 -15.47
C TYR A 7 -0.12 23.91 -16.72
N LYS A 8 0.31 25.17 -16.70
CA LYS A 8 0.13 26.12 -17.82
C LYS A 8 1.06 25.83 -19.03
N GLU A 9 2.18 25.18 -18.80
CA GLU A 9 3.20 24.87 -19.82
C GLU A 9 3.04 23.50 -20.49
N SER A 10 2.01 22.71 -20.10
CA SER A 10 1.84 21.35 -20.58
C SER A 10 1.12 21.23 -21.91
N ALA A 11 1.80 20.69 -22.91
CA ALA A 11 1.23 20.35 -24.22
C ALA A 11 0.23 19.13 -24.17
N ASN A 12 0.13 18.41 -23.04
CA ASN A 12 -0.77 17.27 -22.81
C ASN A 12 -1.89 17.61 -21.82
N VAL A 13 -2.49 18.77 -21.97
CA VAL A 13 -3.53 19.35 -21.10
C VAL A 13 -4.74 18.41 -20.89
N SER A 14 -5.08 17.57 -21.86
CA SER A 14 -6.29 16.73 -21.77
C SER A 14 -6.20 15.58 -20.78
N ILE A 15 -5.06 14.87 -20.70
CA ILE A 15 -4.87 13.72 -19.77
C ILE A 15 -4.69 14.24 -18.36
N ALA A 16 -3.87 15.27 -18.15
CA ALA A 16 -3.69 15.88 -16.83
C ALA A 16 -5.03 16.43 -16.28
N ASN A 17 -5.84 17.06 -17.12
CA ASN A 17 -7.17 17.54 -16.74
C ASN A 17 -8.11 16.40 -16.33
N TYR A 18 -8.09 15.28 -17.01
CA TYR A 18 -8.92 14.13 -16.67
C TYR A 18 -8.52 13.52 -15.30
N GLN A 19 -7.24 13.33 -15.07
CA GLN A 19 -6.72 12.82 -13.79
C GLN A 19 -7.07 13.74 -12.62
N VAL A 20 -6.87 15.06 -12.80
CA VAL A 20 -7.22 16.06 -11.80
C VAL A 20 -8.72 16.04 -11.50
N ARG A 21 -9.57 15.96 -12.53
CA ARG A 21 -11.04 15.86 -12.35
C ARG A 21 -11.44 14.63 -11.56
N LEU A 22 -10.84 13.47 -11.85
CA LEU A 22 -11.12 12.23 -11.13
C LEU A 22 -10.63 12.28 -9.67
N LEU A 23 -9.45 12.88 -9.40
CA LEU A 23 -8.99 13.08 -8.03
C LEU A 23 -9.90 14.04 -7.26
N LEU A 24 -10.35 15.12 -7.89
CA LEU A 24 -11.34 16.02 -7.29
C LEU A 24 -12.66 15.31 -7.00
N LEU A 25 -13.11 14.44 -7.90
CA LEU A 25 -14.30 13.61 -7.66
C LEU A 25 -14.11 12.67 -6.48
N SER A 26 -12.94 12.04 -6.36
CA SER A 26 -12.56 11.20 -5.20
C SER A 26 -12.61 11.99 -3.88
N ILE A 27 -12.11 13.24 -3.87
CA ILE A 27 -12.19 14.15 -2.71
C ILE A 27 -13.64 14.45 -2.36
N ILE A 28 -14.46 14.78 -3.37
CA ILE A 28 -15.90 15.09 -3.18
C ILE A 28 -16.62 13.90 -2.54
N PHE A 29 -16.43 12.68 -3.06
CA PHE A 29 -17.03 11.48 -2.46
C PHE A 29 -16.59 11.26 -1.03
N THR A 30 -15.30 11.45 -0.72
CA THR A 30 -14.77 11.30 0.64
C THR A 30 -15.40 12.32 1.59
N ILE A 31 -15.43 13.58 1.22
CA ILE A 31 -16.00 14.66 2.05
C ILE A 31 -17.50 14.43 2.25
N THR A 32 -18.22 14.06 1.18
CA THR A 32 -19.65 13.74 1.26
C THR A 32 -19.92 12.60 2.23
N ALA A 33 -19.15 11.49 2.15
CA ALA A 33 -19.28 10.37 3.06
C ALA A 33 -19.03 10.81 4.52
N ILE A 34 -18.00 11.60 4.77
CA ILE A 34 -17.67 12.09 6.11
C ILE A 34 -18.78 13.00 6.67
N ILE A 35 -19.32 13.88 5.85
CA ILE A 35 -20.41 14.79 6.25
C ILE A 35 -21.68 13.98 6.57
N LEU A 36 -22.07 13.04 5.71
CA LEU A 36 -23.22 12.17 5.96
C LEU A 36 -23.03 11.35 7.24
N ALA A 37 -21.86 10.71 7.40
CA ALA A 37 -21.56 9.97 8.63
C ALA A 37 -21.60 10.87 9.88
N LYS A 38 -21.20 12.15 9.78
CA LYS A 38 -21.33 13.12 10.89
C LYS A 38 -22.76 13.22 11.38
N PHE A 39 -23.72 13.36 10.46
CA PHE A 39 -25.12 13.57 10.80
C PHE A 39 -25.83 12.29 11.21
N PHE A 40 -25.60 11.18 10.50
CA PHE A 40 -26.32 9.92 10.73
C PHE A 40 -25.73 9.09 11.87
N GLU A 41 -24.39 9.13 12.08
CA GLU A 41 -23.71 8.40 13.16
C GLU A 41 -23.38 9.29 14.37
N ASN A 42 -23.83 10.55 14.37
CA ASN A 42 -23.65 11.52 15.45
C ASN A 42 -22.20 11.67 15.97
N LEU A 43 -21.24 11.70 15.05
CA LEU A 43 -19.82 11.79 15.39
C LEU A 43 -19.44 13.19 15.89
N SER A 44 -18.46 13.27 16.80
CA SER A 44 -17.90 14.54 17.23
C SER A 44 -17.02 15.18 16.13
N TRP A 45 -16.94 16.52 16.08
CA TRP A 45 -16.04 17.23 15.16
C TRP A 45 -14.57 16.88 15.37
N THR A 46 -14.16 16.65 16.62
CA THR A 46 -12.80 16.21 16.96
C THR A 46 -12.49 14.87 16.27
N ARG A 47 -13.43 13.91 16.35
CA ARG A 47 -13.28 12.61 15.69
C ARG A 47 -13.18 12.74 14.16
N ILE A 48 -13.98 13.61 13.56
CA ILE A 48 -13.96 13.83 12.11
C ILE A 48 -12.65 14.45 11.66
N LEU A 49 -12.20 15.52 12.34
CA LEU A 49 -11.02 16.25 11.93
C LEU A 49 -9.73 15.46 12.17
N TRP A 50 -9.59 14.86 13.33
CA TRP A 50 -8.35 14.21 13.77
C TRP A 50 -8.37 12.69 13.63
N GLY A 51 -9.54 12.05 13.69
CA GLY A 51 -9.68 10.60 13.82
C GLY A 51 -9.57 10.14 15.27
N LEU A 52 -9.22 8.87 15.45
CA LEU A 52 -8.96 8.28 16.76
C LEU A 52 -7.65 8.81 17.31
N TRP A 53 -7.64 9.13 18.60
CA TRP A 53 -6.43 9.58 19.30
C TRP A 53 -5.28 8.57 19.10
N GLY A 54 -4.09 9.09 18.76
CA GLY A 54 -2.90 8.29 18.50
C GLY A 54 -2.83 7.67 17.09
N ARG A 55 -3.91 7.71 16.28
CA ARG A 55 -3.91 7.27 14.89
C ARG A 55 -3.94 8.41 13.89
N ASN A 56 -4.69 9.44 14.21
CA ASN A 56 -4.79 10.68 13.43
C ASN A 56 -5.19 10.47 11.94
N ASN A 57 -6.10 9.52 11.69
CA ASN A 57 -6.58 9.20 10.32
C ASN A 57 -7.86 9.96 9.96
N GLY A 58 -8.06 11.15 10.50
CA GLY A 58 -9.20 12.00 10.24
C GLY A 58 -9.11 12.76 8.91
N LEU A 59 -10.08 13.67 8.73
CA LEU A 59 -10.23 14.48 7.51
C LEU A 59 -8.97 15.28 7.17
N LEU A 60 -8.26 15.80 8.17
CA LEU A 60 -7.03 16.57 7.94
C LEU A 60 -5.94 15.71 7.27
N THR A 61 -5.72 14.50 7.74
CA THR A 61 -4.75 13.56 7.15
C THR A 61 -5.17 13.15 5.73
N ILE A 62 -6.45 12.80 5.56
CA ILE A 62 -7.00 12.40 4.26
C ILE A 62 -6.84 13.57 3.25
N THR A 63 -7.19 14.78 3.65
CA THR A 63 -7.07 15.98 2.80
C THR A 63 -5.61 16.26 2.44
N SER A 64 -4.69 16.13 3.40
CA SER A 64 -3.26 16.30 3.16
C SER A 64 -2.73 15.30 2.12
N LEU A 65 -3.15 14.04 2.19
CA LEU A 65 -2.79 13.02 1.21
C LEU A 65 -3.34 13.33 -0.19
N PHE A 66 -4.57 13.85 -0.27
CA PHE A 66 -5.13 14.30 -1.54
C PHE A 66 -4.41 15.52 -2.11
N ILE A 67 -4.01 16.49 -1.28
CA ILE A 67 -3.20 17.64 -1.71
C ILE A 67 -1.88 17.16 -2.30
N VAL A 68 -1.21 16.22 -1.65
CA VAL A 68 0.02 15.60 -2.16
C VAL A 68 -0.24 14.92 -3.50
N ALA A 69 -1.25 14.05 -3.60
CA ALA A 69 -1.59 13.37 -4.85
C ALA A 69 -1.93 14.35 -5.99
N LEU A 70 -2.68 15.40 -5.69
CA LEU A 70 -3.03 16.46 -6.65
C LEU A 70 -1.77 17.22 -7.09
N SER A 71 -0.88 17.57 -6.17
CA SER A 71 0.39 18.25 -6.46
C SER A 71 1.24 17.43 -7.42
N PHE A 72 1.39 16.12 -7.17
CA PHE A 72 2.08 15.21 -8.08
C PHE A 72 1.42 15.13 -9.46
N SER A 73 0.09 15.09 -9.53
CA SER A 73 -0.64 15.03 -10.79
C SER A 73 -0.51 16.30 -11.62
N LEU A 74 -0.26 17.46 -10.98
CA LEU A 74 -0.05 18.74 -11.63
C LEU A 74 1.42 18.98 -12.04
N MET A 75 2.37 18.18 -11.54
CA MET A 75 3.79 18.28 -11.89
C MET A 75 4.07 17.60 -13.23
N ASN A 76 4.14 18.39 -14.29
CA ASN A 76 4.12 17.90 -15.68
C ASN A 76 5.48 17.47 -16.27
N HIS A 77 6.53 17.35 -15.50
CA HIS A 77 7.83 16.88 -15.96
C HIS A 77 8.01 15.37 -15.72
N ALA A 78 7.09 14.55 -16.25
CA ALA A 78 6.97 13.13 -15.91
C ALA A 78 8.29 12.34 -16.00
N ARG A 79 9.14 12.56 -17.03
CA ARG A 79 10.41 11.82 -17.16
C ARG A 79 11.47 12.28 -16.16
N THR A 80 11.71 13.58 -16.03
CA THR A 80 12.71 14.11 -15.10
C THR A 80 12.29 13.95 -13.65
N PHE A 81 10.99 14.09 -13.36
CA PHE A 81 10.45 13.90 -12.03
C PHE A 81 10.54 12.43 -11.60
N GLY A 82 10.12 11.49 -12.44
CA GLY A 82 10.18 10.06 -12.14
C GLY A 82 11.61 9.58 -11.85
N SER A 83 12.58 10.01 -12.65
CA SER A 83 14.00 9.70 -12.41
C SER A 83 14.49 10.29 -11.08
N LYS A 84 14.23 11.57 -10.80
CA LYS A 84 14.61 12.21 -9.54
C LYS A 84 13.95 11.54 -8.33
N PHE A 85 12.67 11.16 -8.44
CA PHE A 85 11.96 10.45 -7.39
C PHE A 85 12.60 9.08 -7.12
N LEU A 86 12.93 8.30 -8.16
CA LEU A 86 13.59 7.00 -8.01
C LEU A 86 14.97 7.13 -7.35
N HIS A 87 15.78 8.13 -7.71
CA HIS A 87 17.07 8.35 -7.06
C HIS A 87 16.94 8.85 -5.61
N SER A 88 15.93 9.66 -5.30
CA SER A 88 15.63 10.03 -3.92
C SER A 88 15.18 8.82 -3.09
N LEU A 89 14.37 7.94 -3.69
CA LEU A 89 13.97 6.68 -3.09
C LEU A 89 15.17 5.73 -2.91
N GLU A 90 16.08 5.68 -3.89
CA GLU A 90 17.34 4.92 -3.79
C GLU A 90 18.16 5.37 -2.59
N LEU A 91 18.36 6.67 -2.40
CA LEU A 91 19.09 7.22 -1.25
C LEU A 91 18.40 6.90 0.08
N ALA A 92 17.09 7.11 0.17
CA ALA A 92 16.31 6.76 1.35
C ALA A 92 16.39 5.25 1.64
N SER A 93 16.34 4.42 0.61
CA SER A 93 16.45 2.95 0.71
C SER A 93 17.80 2.50 1.26
N ILE A 94 18.89 3.16 0.87
CA ILE A 94 20.23 2.91 1.44
C ILE A 94 20.20 3.13 2.95
N ILE A 95 19.62 4.25 3.40
CA ILE A 95 19.53 4.57 4.83
C ILE A 95 18.68 3.53 5.57
N PHE A 96 17.49 3.18 5.05
CA PHE A 96 16.60 2.20 5.66
C PHE A 96 17.24 0.81 5.76
N CYS A 97 17.88 0.36 4.69
CA CYS A 97 18.53 -0.94 4.65
C CYS A 97 19.78 -0.98 5.54
N SER A 98 20.56 0.11 5.60
CA SER A 98 21.74 0.17 6.47
C SER A 98 21.36 0.07 7.94
N TYR A 99 20.33 0.80 8.38
CA TYR A 99 19.85 0.67 9.76
C TYR A 99 19.21 -0.69 10.05
N GLY A 100 18.41 -1.21 9.10
CA GLY A 100 17.87 -2.57 9.22
C GLY A 100 18.97 -3.63 9.32
N LEU A 101 20.10 -3.45 8.63
CA LEU A 101 21.25 -4.34 8.71
C LEU A 101 21.92 -4.26 10.09
N VAL A 102 22.09 -3.07 10.67
CA VAL A 102 22.60 -2.87 12.03
C VAL A 102 21.73 -3.63 13.05
N GLN A 103 20.40 -3.55 12.92
CA GLN A 103 19.45 -4.29 13.75
C GLN A 103 19.61 -5.81 13.57
N TRP A 104 19.71 -6.26 12.32
CA TRP A 104 19.84 -7.69 12.00
C TRP A 104 21.15 -8.30 12.56
N LEU A 105 22.22 -7.51 12.57
CA LEU A 105 23.51 -7.91 13.17
C LEU A 105 23.53 -7.82 14.69
N GLY A 106 22.44 -7.42 15.34
CA GLY A 106 22.34 -7.29 16.80
C GLY A 106 23.11 -6.12 17.38
N SER A 107 23.49 -5.15 16.58
CA SER A 107 24.29 -3.96 16.97
C SER A 107 23.44 -2.69 17.07
N ASP A 108 22.12 -2.83 17.30
CA ASP A 108 21.21 -1.69 17.39
C ASP A 108 21.53 -0.82 18.62
N PRO A 109 21.88 0.46 18.45
CA PRO A 109 22.15 1.35 19.56
C PRO A 109 20.89 1.77 20.34
N VAL A 110 19.70 1.49 19.79
CA VAL A 110 18.43 1.86 20.40
C VAL A 110 17.78 0.65 21.08
N ASN A 111 17.46 0.77 22.35
CA ASN A 111 16.73 -0.25 23.09
C ASN A 111 15.23 -0.15 22.82
N TRP A 112 14.74 -0.92 21.84
CA TRP A 112 13.32 -1.00 21.53
C TRP A 112 12.61 -1.98 22.48
N SER A 113 11.33 -1.72 22.74
CA SER A 113 10.49 -2.63 23.54
C SER A 113 10.32 -4.02 22.91
N GLN A 114 10.58 -4.16 21.61
CA GLN A 114 10.58 -5.39 20.85
C GLN A 114 12.01 -5.74 20.42
N SER A 115 12.83 -6.18 21.36
CA SER A 115 14.19 -6.62 21.09
C SER A 115 14.20 -7.83 20.13
N ASN A 116 15.26 -7.95 19.33
CA ASN A 116 15.50 -9.04 18.36
C ASN A 116 14.58 -9.06 17.12
N GLN A 117 13.93 -7.95 16.77
CA GLN A 117 13.16 -7.84 15.53
C GLN A 117 13.77 -6.79 14.60
N VAL A 118 13.72 -7.05 13.29
CA VAL A 118 14.19 -6.11 12.26
C VAL A 118 12.99 -5.30 11.78
N PHE A 119 12.95 -4.03 12.10
CA PHE A 119 11.89 -3.10 11.67
C PHE A 119 12.40 -1.72 11.23
N SER A 120 13.73 -1.52 11.16
CA SER A 120 14.37 -0.24 10.80
C SER A 120 13.75 0.92 11.61
N PHE A 121 13.35 2.00 10.97
CA PHE A 121 12.72 3.17 11.62
C PHE A 121 11.19 3.04 11.80
N PHE A 122 10.57 1.93 11.39
CA PHE A 122 9.11 1.83 11.23
C PHE A 122 8.38 1.24 12.44
N GLY A 123 9.11 0.73 13.44
CA GLY A 123 8.55 0.20 14.68
C GLY A 123 7.62 -1.02 14.52
N ASN A 124 7.47 -1.54 13.29
CA ASN A 124 6.63 -2.70 12.98
C ASN A 124 7.23 -3.50 11.83
N THR A 125 7.37 -4.81 11.99
CA THR A 125 7.98 -5.72 11.01
C THR A 125 7.22 -5.77 9.68
N ASN A 126 5.89 -5.63 9.68
CA ASN A 126 5.10 -5.61 8.45
C ASN A 126 5.35 -4.33 7.63
N PHE A 127 5.45 -3.18 8.29
CA PHE A 127 5.78 -1.93 7.61
C PHE A 127 7.23 -1.95 7.11
N ALA A 128 8.16 -2.44 7.91
CA ALA A 128 9.55 -2.62 7.49
C ALA A 128 9.66 -3.54 6.27
N SER A 129 8.98 -4.69 6.28
CA SER A 129 8.95 -5.62 5.14
C SER A 129 8.45 -4.95 3.85
N ALA A 130 7.40 -4.13 3.93
CA ALA A 130 6.88 -3.38 2.79
C ALA A 130 7.89 -2.36 2.26
N ILE A 131 8.58 -1.64 3.16
CA ILE A 131 9.61 -0.66 2.77
C ILE A 131 10.85 -1.36 2.20
N PHE A 132 11.30 -2.46 2.79
CA PHE A 132 12.41 -3.24 2.21
C PHE A 132 12.04 -3.83 0.84
N ALA A 133 10.78 -4.22 0.61
CA ALA A 133 10.32 -4.64 -0.70
C ALA A 133 10.31 -3.48 -1.72
N LEU A 134 9.90 -2.29 -1.29
CA LEU A 134 9.99 -1.07 -2.11
C LEU A 134 11.46 -0.74 -2.44
N SER A 135 12.36 -0.85 -1.46
CA SER A 135 13.80 -0.66 -1.62
C SER A 135 14.40 -1.67 -2.60
N ALA A 136 14.11 -2.97 -2.42
CA ALA A 136 14.54 -4.02 -3.33
C ALA A 136 14.02 -3.77 -4.76
N SER A 137 12.76 -3.35 -4.90
CA SER A 137 12.18 -3.00 -6.20
C SER A 137 12.91 -1.83 -6.86
N CYS A 138 13.23 -0.79 -6.11
CA CYS A 138 13.97 0.37 -6.59
C CYS A 138 15.37 -0.04 -7.08
N PHE A 139 16.13 -0.78 -6.28
CA PHE A 139 17.46 -1.26 -6.66
C PHE A 139 17.43 -2.19 -7.87
N LEU A 140 16.45 -3.10 -7.95
CA LEU A 140 16.28 -3.99 -9.09
C LEU A 140 15.99 -3.20 -10.38
N LEU A 141 15.01 -2.31 -10.34
CA LEU A 141 14.60 -1.51 -11.50
C LEU A 141 15.76 -0.64 -12.01
N LEU A 142 16.45 0.08 -11.12
CA LEU A 142 17.58 0.92 -11.49
C LEU A 142 18.77 0.10 -12.01
N SER A 143 19.02 -1.10 -11.46
CA SER A 143 20.09 -1.99 -11.94
C SER A 143 19.83 -2.56 -13.33
N VAL A 144 18.55 -2.81 -13.66
CA VAL A 144 18.15 -3.49 -14.91
C VAL A 144 17.81 -2.51 -16.03
N LEU A 145 17.13 -1.41 -15.70
CA LEU A 145 16.56 -0.51 -16.69
C LEU A 145 17.42 0.74 -16.94
N GLU A 146 18.22 1.16 -15.97
CA GLU A 146 19.08 2.35 -16.12
C GLU A 146 20.48 1.96 -16.62
N LYS A 147 21.00 2.76 -17.57
CA LYS A 147 22.40 2.64 -18.00
C LYS A 147 23.30 3.25 -16.93
N SER A 148 23.95 2.43 -16.14
CA SER A 148 24.90 2.81 -15.11
C SER A 148 26.26 2.15 -15.33
N ASN A 149 27.33 2.72 -14.73
CA ASN A 149 28.63 2.06 -14.72
C ASN A 149 28.58 0.78 -13.85
N LEU A 150 29.57 -0.08 -14.04
CA LEU A 150 29.63 -1.38 -13.35
C LEU A 150 29.61 -1.23 -11.83
N VAL A 151 30.33 -0.24 -11.29
CA VAL A 151 30.45 -0.02 -9.84
C VAL A 151 29.08 0.32 -9.23
N LEU A 152 28.37 1.29 -9.81
CA LEU A 152 27.04 1.68 -9.32
C LEU A 152 26.03 0.53 -9.44
N ARG A 153 26.10 -0.24 -10.53
CA ARG A 153 25.26 -1.42 -10.71
C ARG A 153 25.55 -2.49 -9.66
N LEU A 154 26.81 -2.73 -9.31
CA LEU A 154 27.18 -3.67 -8.26
C LEU A 154 26.69 -3.19 -6.88
N ILE A 155 26.82 -1.90 -6.57
CA ILE A 155 26.28 -1.31 -5.33
C ILE A 155 24.77 -1.56 -5.24
N ARG A 156 24.02 -1.26 -6.29
CA ARG A 156 22.56 -1.50 -6.34
C ARG A 156 22.19 -2.97 -6.14
N LEU A 157 22.92 -3.88 -6.79
CA LEU A 157 22.69 -5.32 -6.62
C LEU A 157 23.01 -5.78 -5.20
N THR A 158 24.05 -5.25 -4.57
CA THR A 158 24.37 -5.52 -3.16
C THR A 158 23.24 -5.08 -2.25
N PHE A 159 22.73 -3.85 -2.41
CA PHE A 159 21.59 -3.37 -1.62
C PHE A 159 20.28 -4.11 -1.95
N PHE A 160 20.09 -4.58 -3.18
CA PHE A 160 18.99 -5.49 -3.52
C PHE A 160 19.07 -6.78 -2.68
N VAL A 161 20.24 -7.43 -2.62
CA VAL A 161 20.44 -8.67 -1.83
C VAL A 161 20.26 -8.40 -0.34
N ILE A 162 20.81 -7.30 0.18
CA ILE A 162 20.59 -6.89 1.58
C ILE A 162 19.10 -6.71 1.86
N SER A 163 18.38 -5.99 1.00
CA SER A 163 16.93 -5.78 1.15
C SER A 163 16.15 -7.10 1.18
N MET A 164 16.52 -8.06 0.32
CA MET A 164 15.94 -9.42 0.33
C MET A 164 16.19 -10.14 1.65
N GLY A 165 17.42 -10.10 2.16
CA GLY A 165 17.76 -10.65 3.48
C GLY A 165 16.97 -10.01 4.62
N LEU A 166 16.80 -8.68 4.58
CA LEU A 166 16.03 -7.94 5.57
C LEU A 166 14.53 -8.27 5.50
N ILE A 167 13.94 -8.45 4.30
CA ILE A 167 12.55 -8.93 4.16
C ILE A 167 12.39 -10.27 4.89
N VAL A 168 13.29 -11.22 4.67
CA VAL A 168 13.24 -12.51 5.35
C VAL A 168 13.42 -12.36 6.87
N ALA A 169 14.34 -11.50 7.31
CA ALA A 169 14.59 -11.22 8.72
C ALA A 169 13.39 -10.59 9.46
N THR A 170 12.51 -9.85 8.76
CA THR A 170 11.26 -9.36 9.34
C THR A 170 10.24 -10.45 9.65
N LYS A 171 10.42 -11.66 9.13
CA LYS A 171 9.44 -12.76 9.18
C LYS A 171 8.06 -12.43 8.61
N SER A 172 7.97 -11.36 7.81
CA SER A 172 6.72 -10.92 7.15
C SER A 172 6.73 -11.28 5.68
N ILE A 173 5.82 -12.16 5.28
CA ILE A 173 5.73 -12.69 3.91
C ILE A 173 5.26 -11.65 2.87
N GLN A 174 4.70 -10.51 3.31
CA GLN A 174 4.12 -9.49 2.43
C GLN A 174 5.16 -8.89 1.49
N GLY A 175 6.37 -8.64 2.00
CA GLY A 175 7.47 -8.11 1.20
C GLY A 175 7.89 -9.06 0.09
N LEU A 176 7.90 -10.37 0.36
CA LEU A 176 8.22 -11.39 -0.66
C LEU A 176 7.17 -11.41 -1.78
N GLY A 177 5.89 -11.29 -1.44
CA GLY A 177 4.82 -11.18 -2.42
C GLY A 177 4.96 -9.94 -3.30
N ALA A 178 5.27 -8.79 -2.71
CA ALA A 178 5.46 -7.55 -3.44
C ALA A 178 6.65 -7.63 -4.42
N ILE A 179 7.80 -8.15 -3.98
CA ILE A 179 8.98 -8.26 -4.84
C ILE A 179 8.78 -9.29 -5.96
N LEU A 180 8.02 -10.35 -5.73
CA LEU A 180 7.65 -11.30 -6.77
C LEU A 180 6.88 -10.61 -7.90
N ILE A 181 5.89 -9.79 -7.56
CA ILE A 181 5.11 -9.02 -8.54
C ILE A 181 6.03 -8.07 -9.33
N VAL A 182 6.86 -7.30 -8.64
CA VAL A 182 7.80 -6.37 -9.31
C VAL A 182 8.82 -7.12 -10.17
N GLY A 183 9.32 -8.25 -9.70
CA GLY A 183 10.23 -9.12 -10.47
C GLY A 183 9.59 -9.62 -11.76
N LEU A 184 8.35 -10.11 -11.69
CA LEU A 184 7.58 -10.55 -12.87
C LEU A 184 7.33 -9.41 -13.85
N LEU A 185 6.95 -8.23 -13.36
CA LEU A 185 6.76 -7.03 -14.20
C LEU A 185 8.07 -6.59 -14.86
N THR A 186 9.17 -6.58 -14.12
CA THR A 186 10.51 -6.24 -14.64
C THR A 186 10.94 -7.23 -15.73
N LEU A 187 10.71 -8.53 -15.50
CA LEU A 187 10.97 -9.57 -16.48
C LEU A 187 10.11 -9.40 -17.73
N PHE A 188 8.81 -9.11 -17.56
CA PHE A 188 7.90 -8.83 -18.67
C PHE A 188 8.38 -7.68 -19.55
N ILE A 189 8.80 -6.57 -18.93
CA ILE A 189 9.36 -5.40 -19.64
C ILE A 189 10.66 -5.79 -20.34
N ARG A 190 11.55 -6.51 -19.66
CA ARG A 190 12.87 -6.88 -20.18
C ARG A 190 12.79 -7.84 -21.37
N LEU A 191 11.87 -8.78 -21.34
CA LEU A 191 11.67 -9.75 -22.42
C LEU A 191 11.12 -9.12 -23.71
N ASN A 192 10.64 -7.87 -23.65
CA ASN A 192 10.08 -7.14 -24.79
C ASN A 192 9.13 -7.98 -25.64
N ILE A 193 8.18 -8.66 -24.99
CA ILE A 193 7.27 -9.60 -25.64
C ILE A 193 6.34 -8.83 -26.59
N VAL A 194 6.56 -8.94 -27.89
CA VAL A 194 5.75 -8.24 -28.92
C VAL A 194 4.45 -9.00 -29.22
N SER A 195 4.49 -10.33 -29.26
CA SER A 195 3.34 -11.16 -29.58
C SER A 195 2.24 -11.07 -28.53
N LEU A 196 1.01 -10.73 -28.92
CA LEU A 196 -0.16 -10.68 -28.04
C LEU A 196 -0.39 -12.02 -27.32
N VAL A 197 -0.28 -13.14 -28.04
CA VAL A 197 -0.47 -14.48 -27.47
C VAL A 197 0.56 -14.75 -26.36
N LYS A 198 1.83 -14.43 -26.59
CA LYS A 198 2.89 -14.58 -25.56
C LYS A 198 2.65 -13.66 -24.37
N LYS A 199 2.19 -12.42 -24.58
CA LYS A 199 1.78 -11.51 -23.51
C LYS A 199 0.67 -12.12 -22.65
N LEU A 200 -0.38 -12.62 -23.30
CA LEU A 200 -1.51 -13.25 -22.61
C LEU A 200 -1.06 -14.49 -21.82
N ILE A 201 -0.25 -15.36 -22.41
CA ILE A 201 0.29 -16.54 -21.71
C ILE A 201 1.09 -16.10 -20.49
N PHE A 202 2.01 -15.14 -20.62
CA PHE A 202 2.82 -14.64 -19.50
C PHE A 202 1.94 -14.09 -18.38
N LEU A 203 0.98 -13.23 -18.71
CA LEU A 203 0.08 -12.61 -17.71
C LEU A 203 -0.82 -13.66 -17.04
N THR A 204 -1.30 -14.64 -17.80
CA THR A 204 -2.10 -15.75 -17.26
C THR A 204 -1.27 -16.60 -16.29
N CYS A 205 -0.07 -17.01 -16.67
CA CYS A 205 0.83 -17.77 -15.78
C CYS A 205 1.21 -16.99 -14.54
N ALA A 206 1.55 -15.69 -14.67
CA ALA A 206 1.84 -14.83 -13.55
C ALA A 206 0.63 -14.63 -12.61
N GLY A 207 -0.57 -14.51 -13.18
CA GLY A 207 -1.83 -14.43 -12.44
C GLY A 207 -2.11 -15.72 -11.65
N PHE A 208 -2.00 -16.88 -12.29
CA PHE A 208 -2.14 -18.16 -11.60
C PHE A 208 -1.12 -18.34 -10.47
N LEU A 209 0.16 -18.01 -10.70
CA LEU A 209 1.19 -18.06 -9.68
C LEU A 209 0.83 -17.12 -8.50
N GLY A 210 0.38 -15.90 -8.79
CA GLY A 210 -0.05 -14.95 -7.76
C GLY A 210 -1.22 -15.46 -6.93
N ILE A 211 -2.26 -16.01 -7.57
CA ILE A 211 -3.40 -16.62 -6.88
C ILE A 211 -2.96 -17.81 -6.04
N PHE A 212 -2.12 -18.68 -6.58
CA PHE A 212 -1.62 -19.87 -5.89
C PHE A 212 -0.81 -19.51 -4.63
N VAL A 213 0.09 -18.53 -4.73
CA VAL A 213 0.85 -18.01 -3.58
C VAL A 213 -0.10 -17.34 -2.57
N PHE A 214 -1.06 -16.53 -3.04
CA PHE A 214 -2.02 -15.86 -2.16
C PHE A 214 -2.87 -16.87 -1.38
N LEU A 215 -3.41 -17.90 -2.01
CA LEU A 215 -4.15 -18.97 -1.34
C LEU A 215 -3.28 -19.70 -0.32
N GLY A 216 -2.00 -19.96 -0.64
CA GLY A 216 -1.04 -20.53 0.29
C GLY A 216 -0.83 -19.67 1.54
N THR A 217 -0.75 -18.34 1.41
CA THR A 217 -0.63 -17.43 2.57
C THR A 217 -1.85 -17.47 3.49
N LEU A 218 -3.03 -17.74 2.93
CA LEU A 218 -4.28 -17.94 3.67
C LEU A 218 -4.37 -19.32 4.33
N GLY A 219 -3.41 -20.22 4.07
CA GLY A 219 -3.39 -21.59 4.60
C GLY A 219 -4.12 -22.59 3.71
N PHE A 220 -4.51 -22.23 2.47
CA PHE A 220 -5.18 -23.12 1.54
C PHE A 220 -4.20 -23.77 0.55
N GLY A 221 -4.54 -24.99 0.12
CA GLY A 221 -3.80 -25.74 -0.90
C GLY A 221 -2.42 -26.25 -0.43
N PRO A 222 -1.60 -26.76 -1.37
CA PRO A 222 -0.34 -27.44 -1.04
C PRO A 222 0.72 -26.51 -0.43
N LEU A 223 0.66 -25.20 -0.68
CA LEU A 223 1.55 -24.23 -0.05
C LEU A 223 1.09 -23.78 1.34
N GLY A 224 -0.13 -24.10 1.76
CA GLY A 224 -0.70 -23.63 3.02
C GLY A 224 0.15 -23.98 4.25
N ASN A 225 0.74 -25.18 4.28
CA ASN A 225 1.62 -25.60 5.38
C ASN A 225 3.00 -24.92 5.35
N ALA A 226 3.48 -24.51 4.18
CA ALA A 226 4.80 -23.92 4.02
C ALA A 226 4.83 -22.40 4.23
N ILE A 227 3.81 -21.70 3.71
CA ILE A 227 3.77 -20.23 3.71
C ILE A 227 2.52 -19.65 4.40
N GLY A 228 1.65 -20.50 4.94
CA GLY A 228 0.47 -20.07 5.69
C GLY A 228 0.87 -19.29 6.95
N GLN A 229 0.30 -18.11 7.12
CA GLN A 229 0.55 -17.29 8.30
C GLN A 229 -0.77 -17.05 9.06
N TYR A 230 -0.76 -17.34 10.35
CA TYR A 230 -1.90 -17.09 11.23
C TYR A 230 -2.37 -15.63 11.17
N THR A 231 -1.44 -14.69 11.14
CA THR A 231 -1.74 -13.25 11.02
C THR A 231 -2.47 -12.89 9.71
N VAL A 232 -2.19 -13.60 8.62
CA VAL A 232 -2.87 -13.40 7.33
C VAL A 232 -4.27 -14.03 7.36
N GLN A 233 -4.43 -15.20 8.00
CA GLN A 233 -5.74 -15.84 8.20
C GLN A 233 -6.66 -14.96 9.05
N LEU A 234 -6.13 -14.30 10.09
CA LEU A 234 -6.89 -13.35 10.89
C LEU A 234 -7.39 -12.16 10.06
N ARG A 235 -6.62 -11.71 9.06
CA ARG A 235 -7.06 -10.61 8.19
C ARG A 235 -8.33 -10.93 7.42
N TYR A 236 -8.50 -12.16 6.98
CA TYR A 236 -9.75 -12.58 6.34
C TYR A 236 -10.95 -12.37 7.29
N GLN A 237 -10.80 -12.70 8.56
CA GLN A 237 -11.83 -12.45 9.56
C GLN A 237 -12.07 -10.94 9.80
N TYR A 238 -11.02 -10.14 9.75
CA TYR A 238 -11.15 -8.67 9.83
C TYR A 238 -11.87 -8.10 8.61
N TRP A 239 -11.66 -8.67 7.42
CA TRP A 239 -12.40 -8.25 6.21
C TRP A 239 -13.88 -8.60 6.33
N LEU A 240 -14.23 -9.81 6.76
CA LEU A 240 -15.63 -10.19 6.98
C LEU A 240 -16.28 -9.28 8.01
N THR A 241 -15.60 -8.97 9.11
CA THR A 241 -16.08 -8.02 10.11
C THR A 241 -16.27 -6.63 9.52
N GLY A 242 -15.33 -6.15 8.70
CA GLY A 242 -15.46 -4.85 8.03
C GLY A 242 -16.62 -4.77 7.06
N ILE A 243 -16.90 -5.85 6.33
CA ILE A 243 -18.07 -5.92 5.44
C ILE A 243 -19.34 -5.81 6.27
N ARG A 244 -19.48 -6.57 7.36
CA ARG A 244 -20.65 -6.50 8.27
C ARG A 244 -20.84 -5.12 8.87
N ILE A 245 -19.74 -4.44 9.25
CA ILE A 245 -19.79 -3.05 9.73
C ILE A 245 -20.32 -2.14 8.63
N GLY A 246 -19.81 -2.25 7.39
CA GLY A 246 -20.25 -1.41 6.27
C GLY A 246 -21.71 -1.66 5.88
N GLU A 247 -22.22 -2.88 6.04
CA GLU A 247 -23.63 -3.23 5.80
C GLU A 247 -24.61 -2.50 6.73
N THR A 248 -24.16 -2.01 7.89
CA THR A 248 -25.02 -1.24 8.81
C THR A 248 -25.28 0.18 8.32
N SER A 249 -24.33 0.76 7.59
CA SER A 249 -24.42 2.11 7.04
C SER A 249 -23.81 2.14 5.63
N PRO A 250 -24.45 1.46 4.65
CA PRO A 250 -23.79 1.12 3.37
C PRO A 250 -23.45 2.31 2.49
N ILE A 251 -24.07 3.47 2.67
CA ILE A 251 -23.85 4.65 1.83
C ILE A 251 -22.69 5.49 2.36
N TRP A 252 -22.66 5.80 3.68
CA TRP A 252 -21.69 6.72 4.30
C TRP A 252 -20.75 6.05 5.30
N GLY A 253 -20.98 4.77 5.64
CA GLY A 253 -20.22 4.03 6.64
C GLY A 253 -20.44 4.48 8.07
N VAL A 254 -19.78 3.82 9.02
CA VAL A 254 -19.92 4.11 10.46
C VAL A 254 -19.07 5.32 10.91
N GLY A 255 -18.41 5.99 9.97
CA GLY A 255 -17.61 7.18 10.21
C GLY A 255 -16.13 6.95 10.20
N VAL A 256 -15.41 8.05 9.91
CA VAL A 256 -13.96 8.05 9.75
C VAL A 256 -13.27 7.52 11.01
N ASP A 257 -12.34 6.59 10.81
CA ASP A 257 -11.53 5.93 11.85
C ASP A 257 -12.31 5.23 12.96
N SER A 258 -13.60 4.85 12.70
CA SER A 258 -14.51 4.23 13.69
C SER A 258 -14.61 2.70 13.58
N TYR A 259 -13.78 2.06 12.74
CA TYR A 259 -13.77 0.60 12.60
C TYR A 259 -13.58 -0.13 13.93
N GLY A 260 -12.61 0.32 14.75
CA GLY A 260 -12.30 -0.33 16.03
C GLY A 260 -13.42 -0.28 17.04
N ASP A 261 -14.21 0.79 17.04
CA ASP A 261 -15.36 0.98 17.95
C ASP A 261 -16.45 -0.07 17.67
N HIS A 262 -16.62 -0.45 16.40
CA HIS A 262 -17.63 -1.42 15.95
C HIS A 262 -17.09 -2.85 15.88
N PHE A 263 -15.77 -3.05 15.92
CA PHE A 263 -15.14 -4.35 15.69
C PHE A 263 -15.67 -5.44 16.63
N ARG A 264 -15.76 -5.16 17.95
CA ARG A 264 -16.22 -6.14 18.94
C ARG A 264 -17.68 -6.56 18.74
N ILE A 265 -18.53 -5.68 18.23
CA ILE A 265 -19.96 -5.90 18.02
C ILE A 265 -20.18 -6.83 16.83
N TYR A 266 -19.43 -6.61 15.72
CA TYR A 266 -19.69 -7.27 14.44
C TYR A 266 -18.74 -8.43 14.11
N ARG A 267 -17.69 -8.67 14.94
CA ARG A 267 -16.81 -9.83 14.75
C ARG A 267 -17.57 -11.13 14.97
N SER A 268 -17.13 -12.22 14.33
CA SER A 268 -17.70 -13.54 14.55
C SER A 268 -17.34 -14.07 15.93
N GLN A 269 -18.24 -14.88 16.51
CA GLN A 269 -17.97 -15.60 17.75
C GLN A 269 -16.74 -16.50 17.61
N ALA A 270 -16.61 -17.20 16.47
CA ALA A 270 -15.45 -18.05 16.18
C ALA A 270 -14.13 -17.27 16.20
N LEU A 271 -14.11 -15.98 15.78
CA LEU A 271 -12.92 -15.15 15.90
C LEU A 271 -12.62 -14.83 17.37
N ALA A 272 -13.64 -14.51 18.17
CA ALA A 272 -13.47 -14.20 19.58
C ALA A 272 -12.93 -15.40 20.38
N GLU A 273 -13.45 -16.58 20.12
CA GLU A 273 -13.01 -17.84 20.74
C GLU A 273 -11.60 -18.24 20.33
N ARG A 274 -11.24 -18.02 19.05
CA ARG A 274 -9.94 -18.40 18.50
C ARG A 274 -8.81 -17.47 18.94
N THR A 275 -9.09 -16.23 19.27
CA THR A 275 -8.08 -15.21 19.59
C THR A 275 -8.12 -14.83 21.07
N SER A 276 -8.97 -13.88 21.42
CA SER A 276 -9.25 -13.40 22.77
C SER A 276 -10.52 -12.56 22.72
N ILE A 277 -11.26 -12.57 23.82
CA ILE A 277 -12.41 -11.69 23.98
C ILE A 277 -12.02 -10.21 23.99
N ASP A 278 -10.78 -9.92 24.38
CA ASP A 278 -10.23 -8.55 24.46
C ASP A 278 -9.58 -8.07 23.16
N LEU A 279 -9.44 -8.96 22.16
CA LEU A 279 -8.86 -8.55 20.89
C LEU A 279 -9.68 -7.44 20.25
N VAL A 280 -9.04 -6.31 19.99
CA VAL A 280 -9.56 -5.20 19.17
C VAL A 280 -8.58 -4.91 18.06
N THR A 281 -9.07 -4.77 16.84
CA THR A 281 -8.30 -4.19 15.76
C THR A 281 -8.95 -2.90 15.30
N ASN A 282 -8.13 -1.89 15.06
CA ASN A 282 -8.60 -0.55 14.66
C ASN A 282 -8.73 -0.39 13.13
N ASN A 283 -8.41 -1.42 12.36
CA ASN A 283 -8.58 -1.40 10.91
C ASN A 283 -8.78 -2.82 10.33
N ALA A 284 -9.34 -2.86 9.12
CA ALA A 284 -9.57 -4.10 8.38
C ALA A 284 -8.30 -4.71 7.76
N HIS A 285 -7.15 -4.03 7.81
CA HIS A 285 -5.93 -4.39 7.07
C HIS A 285 -6.15 -4.60 5.55
N ASN A 286 -7.16 -3.93 5.00
CA ASN A 286 -7.51 -3.87 3.58
C ASN A 286 -8.17 -2.51 3.34
N VAL A 287 -7.56 -1.70 2.48
CA VAL A 287 -7.99 -0.31 2.25
C VAL A 287 -9.42 -0.22 1.67
N PHE A 288 -9.82 -1.18 0.84
CA PHE A 288 -11.16 -1.18 0.24
C PHE A 288 -12.23 -1.55 1.26
N VAL A 289 -11.97 -2.60 2.05
CA VAL A 289 -12.87 -3.00 3.15
C VAL A 289 -12.94 -1.92 4.22
N GLN A 290 -11.79 -1.31 4.55
CA GLN A 290 -11.74 -0.19 5.50
C GLN A 290 -12.58 0.99 5.00
N ALA A 291 -12.43 1.38 3.73
CA ALA A 291 -13.18 2.48 3.15
C ALA A 291 -14.68 2.18 3.14
N PHE A 292 -15.08 0.95 2.79
CA PHE A 292 -16.48 0.53 2.83
C PHE A 292 -17.04 0.54 4.26
N ALA A 293 -16.32 0.00 5.23
CA ALA A 293 -16.75 -0.01 6.62
C ALA A 293 -16.92 1.40 7.19
N THR A 294 -15.96 2.29 6.95
CA THR A 294 -15.89 3.60 7.60
C THR A 294 -16.54 4.74 6.83
N LEU A 295 -16.60 4.65 5.50
CA LEU A 295 -17.11 5.70 4.60
C LEU A 295 -18.15 5.17 3.58
N GLY A 296 -18.59 3.92 3.73
CA GLY A 296 -19.58 3.29 2.87
C GLY A 296 -19.14 3.15 1.41
N ILE A 297 -20.13 3.01 0.52
CA ILE A 297 -19.88 2.92 -0.92
C ILE A 297 -19.23 4.19 -1.48
N LEU A 298 -19.53 5.36 -0.92
CA LEU A 298 -18.90 6.62 -1.31
C LEU A 298 -17.40 6.60 -1.05
N GLY A 299 -16.97 6.13 0.11
CA GLY A 299 -15.56 5.98 0.45
C GLY A 299 -14.87 4.90 -0.39
N LEU A 300 -15.56 3.79 -0.68
CA LEU A 300 -15.02 2.74 -1.56
C LEU A 300 -14.78 3.28 -2.98
N ILE A 301 -15.74 4.01 -3.55
CA ILE A 301 -15.58 4.67 -4.86
C ILE A 301 -14.41 5.66 -4.82
N ALA A 302 -14.32 6.46 -3.76
CA ALA A 302 -13.25 7.44 -3.59
C ALA A 302 -11.85 6.79 -3.61
N VAL A 303 -11.69 5.62 -3.01
CA VAL A 303 -10.41 4.87 -3.01
C VAL A 303 -10.16 4.17 -4.34
N LEU A 304 -11.20 3.67 -5.01
CA LEU A 304 -11.05 2.99 -6.31
C LEU A 304 -10.60 3.94 -7.42
N ILE A 305 -11.05 5.20 -7.41
CA ILE A 305 -10.70 6.19 -8.44
C ILE A 305 -9.17 6.32 -8.63
N PRO A 306 -8.35 6.66 -7.62
CA PRO A 306 -6.90 6.82 -7.80
C PRO A 306 -6.21 5.50 -8.19
N VAL A 307 -6.70 4.35 -7.72
CA VAL A 307 -6.18 3.03 -8.12
C VAL A 307 -6.41 2.79 -9.61
N LEU A 308 -7.64 3.02 -10.08
CA LEU A 308 -7.99 2.85 -11.50
C LEU A 308 -7.23 3.82 -12.40
N ILE A 309 -7.02 5.07 -11.95
CA ILE A 309 -6.16 6.04 -12.66
C ILE A 309 -4.75 5.47 -12.81
N GLY A 310 -4.14 4.99 -11.72
CA GLY A 310 -2.81 4.41 -11.73
C GLY A 310 -2.68 3.22 -12.68
N VAL A 311 -3.65 2.30 -12.63
CA VAL A 311 -3.72 1.13 -13.52
C VAL A 311 -3.85 1.56 -14.98
N PHE A 312 -4.78 2.48 -15.28
CA PHE A 312 -5.01 2.97 -16.64
C PHE A 312 -3.77 3.63 -17.25
N ILE A 313 -3.09 4.49 -16.45
CA ILE A 313 -1.84 5.14 -16.90
C ILE A 313 -0.77 4.09 -17.17
N SER A 314 -0.61 3.12 -16.29
CA SER A 314 0.38 2.06 -16.45
C SER A 314 0.17 1.25 -17.74
N PHE A 315 -1.09 0.91 -18.06
CA PHE A 315 -1.40 0.23 -19.31
C PHE A 315 -1.19 1.09 -20.56
N LYS A 316 -1.36 2.39 -20.46
CA LYS A 316 -1.16 3.31 -21.60
C LYS A 316 0.31 3.56 -21.89
N THR A 317 1.19 3.38 -20.90
CA THR A 317 2.64 3.62 -21.02
C THR A 317 3.44 2.35 -21.34
N LEU A 318 2.83 1.17 -21.22
CA LEU A 318 3.35 -0.13 -21.65
C LEU A 318 3.03 -0.42 -23.12
#